data_d9c183d61733419ab137d3cb28674a1d
#
_entry.id   d9c183d61733419ab137d3cb28674a1d
#
_cell.length_a   1.000
_cell.length_b   1.000
_cell.length_c   1.000
_cell.angle_alpha   90.00
_cell.angle_beta   90.00
_cell.angle_gamma   90.00
#
_symmetry.space_group_name_H-M   'P 1'
#
loop_
_entity.id
_entity.type
_entity.pdbx_description
1 polymer ?
#
loop_
_entity_poly.entity_id
_entity_poly.type
_entity_poly.pdbx_seq_one_letter_code
_entity_poly.pdbx_strand_id
1 'polypeptide(L)'
;ATILVSVAASPLPKRQVLKNLGVPKSTYYRWLRRPRLDDRPGGGPTPWNRLSPPEEQAVLEVARRSPELSCRQLAAWITDNRGFSVSESTVYRILRREGLVKSAEMQLKADKEYHRKTTSPHQMWATDASYFKVIGWGYYYLVTVMDDYSRFVLAHKLQRDMTSDSFIEVVQDAVDKTGMTEVPVADRTSLLSDNGSGYVSRAFGDYLHLVGIRHILATPYHPQTNGKLERYHQTIKQDVNQLPYEVPTDLEAANAAFVSYYNYQRYHMALGNVTPADVLNGRRAGILQRRREVQFQTIERRRRYNRTLRELATASS
;
A
#
# COMPACT_ATOMS: atom_id res chain seq x y z
N ALA A 1 26.96 2.39 40.00
CA ALA A 1 27.84 2.88 41.08
C ALA A 1 27.31 2.46 42.45
N THR A 2 26.07 2.77 42.82
CA THR A 2 25.49 2.53 44.14
C THR A 2 25.60 1.08 44.65
N ILE A 3 25.29 0.09 43.80
CA ILE A 3 25.36 -1.33 44.20
C ILE A 3 26.78 -1.78 44.49
N LEU A 4 27.80 -1.32 43.79
CA LEU A 4 29.20 -1.67 44.06
C LEU A 4 29.67 -1.12 45.40
N VAL A 5 29.27 0.12 45.72
CA VAL A 5 29.55 0.78 47.01
C VAL A 5 28.81 0.05 48.12
N SER A 6 27.55 -0.29 47.99
CA SER A 6 26.77 -1.03 49.00
C SER A 6 27.34 -2.41 49.30
N VAL A 7 27.79 -3.14 48.26
CA VAL A 7 28.42 -4.46 48.44
C VAL A 7 29.79 -4.34 49.11
N ALA A 8 30.55 -3.29 48.83
CA ALA A 8 31.86 -3.05 49.46
C ALA A 8 31.76 -2.62 50.93
N ALA A 9 30.74 -1.84 51.28
CA ALA A 9 30.52 -1.30 52.65
C ALA A 9 29.77 -2.27 53.58
N SER A 10 29.23 -3.38 53.08
CA SER A 10 28.43 -4.30 53.87
C SER A 10 29.28 -5.25 54.71
N PRO A 11 28.94 -5.45 56.00
CA PRO A 11 29.62 -6.44 56.88
C PRO A 11 29.26 -7.89 56.52
N LEU A 12 28.24 -8.11 55.67
CA LEU A 12 27.81 -9.45 55.29
C LEU A 12 28.68 -10.03 54.15
N PRO A 13 28.76 -11.39 54.04
CA PRO A 13 29.47 -11.99 52.92
C PRO A 13 28.93 -11.53 51.58
N LYS A 14 29.81 -11.13 50.66
CA LYS A 14 29.44 -10.61 49.32
C LYS A 14 28.38 -11.45 48.58
N ARG A 15 28.40 -12.75 48.74
CA ARG A 15 27.44 -13.69 48.16
C ARG A 15 26.00 -13.44 48.66
N GLN A 16 25.89 -13.15 49.97
CA GLN A 16 24.60 -12.94 50.63
C GLN A 16 24.02 -11.56 50.26
N VAL A 17 24.89 -10.54 50.23
CA VAL A 17 24.49 -9.18 49.80
C VAL A 17 23.98 -9.17 48.35
N LEU A 18 24.73 -9.85 47.46
CA LEU A 18 24.33 -9.97 46.03
C LEU A 18 23.00 -10.72 45.87
N LYS A 19 22.79 -11.79 46.67
CA LYS A 19 21.53 -12.52 46.67
C LYS A 19 20.35 -11.65 47.12
N ASN A 20 20.56 -10.88 48.22
CA ASN A 20 19.54 -9.95 48.74
C ASN A 20 19.22 -8.81 47.78
N LEU A 21 20.19 -8.37 46.97
CA LEU A 21 20.04 -7.32 45.96
C LEU A 21 19.55 -7.87 44.60
N GLY A 22 19.34 -9.17 44.47
CA GLY A 22 18.93 -9.81 43.22
C GLY A 22 19.94 -9.71 42.07
N VAL A 23 21.23 -9.49 42.38
CA VAL A 23 22.29 -9.27 41.39
C VAL A 23 23.10 -10.56 41.19
N PRO A 24 23.15 -11.12 39.97
CA PRO A 24 23.98 -12.27 39.65
C PRO A 24 25.47 -11.98 39.87
N LYS A 25 26.20 -12.95 40.43
CA LYS A 25 27.67 -12.85 40.63
C LYS A 25 28.43 -12.40 39.40
N SER A 26 28.11 -13.02 38.25
CA SER A 26 28.71 -12.69 36.96
C SER A 26 28.57 -11.23 36.59
N THR A 27 27.40 -10.65 36.86
CA THR A 27 27.08 -9.23 36.60
C THR A 27 27.90 -8.33 37.50
N TYR A 28 27.99 -8.63 38.80
CA TYR A 28 28.81 -7.89 39.77
C TYR A 28 30.29 -7.84 39.38
N TYR A 29 30.92 -9.02 39.09
CA TYR A 29 32.31 -9.05 38.69
C TYR A 29 32.55 -8.44 37.31
N ARG A 30 31.61 -8.49 36.41
CA ARG A 30 31.65 -7.75 35.14
C ARG A 30 31.69 -6.25 35.37
N TRP A 31 30.91 -5.72 36.30
CA TRP A 31 30.93 -4.31 36.67
C TRP A 31 32.24 -3.88 37.31
N LEU A 32 32.83 -4.71 38.19
CA LEU A 32 34.12 -4.43 38.81
C LEU A 32 35.29 -4.32 37.80
N ARG A 33 35.17 -5.04 36.68
CA ARG A 33 36.21 -5.04 35.60
C ARG A 33 36.02 -3.91 34.62
N ARG A 34 34.91 -3.16 34.67
CA ARG A 34 34.66 -2.05 33.76
C ARG A 34 35.32 -0.78 34.25
N PRO A 35 36.15 -0.11 33.39
CA PRO A 35 36.84 1.13 33.77
C PRO A 35 35.88 2.30 33.98
N ARG A 36 34.64 2.23 33.45
CA ARG A 36 33.53 3.21 33.64
C ARG A 36 32.23 2.45 33.85
N LEU A 37 31.46 2.88 34.86
CA LEU A 37 30.16 2.31 35.22
C LEU A 37 28.97 2.99 34.49
N ASP A 38 29.26 3.92 33.60
CA ASP A 38 28.22 4.55 32.82
C ASP A 38 27.58 3.50 31.88
N ASP A 39 26.27 3.37 31.97
CA ASP A 39 25.51 2.69 30.94
C ASP A 39 25.67 3.49 29.65
N ARG A 40 26.69 3.15 28.89
CA ARG A 40 26.77 3.65 27.54
C ARG A 40 25.50 3.17 26.85
N PRO A 41 24.62 4.09 26.39
CA PRO A 41 23.58 3.65 25.49
C PRO A 41 24.26 2.85 24.41
N GLY A 42 23.84 1.61 24.20
CA GLY A 42 24.53 0.62 23.33
C GLY A 42 24.56 1.08 21.87
N GLY A 43 25.34 2.10 21.62
CA GLY A 43 25.72 2.56 20.32
C GLY A 43 26.77 1.60 19.76
N GLY A 44 26.33 0.51 19.15
CA GLY A 44 27.19 -0.24 18.25
C GLY A 44 27.74 0.70 17.17
N PRO A 45 28.82 0.29 16.48
CA PRO A 45 29.40 1.12 15.41
C PRO A 45 28.31 1.51 14.41
N THR A 46 28.32 2.76 13.96
CA THR A 46 27.34 3.27 12.96
C THR A 46 27.22 2.25 11.82
N PRO A 47 26.01 1.74 11.53
CA PRO A 47 25.83 0.77 10.45
C PRO A 47 26.35 1.32 9.13
N TRP A 48 27.01 0.49 8.35
CA TRP A 48 27.60 0.87 7.06
C TRP A 48 26.55 1.40 6.06
N ASN A 49 25.28 1.02 6.20
CA ASN A 49 24.15 1.40 5.35
C ASN A 49 23.23 2.45 6.00
N ARG A 50 23.68 3.14 7.04
CA ARG A 50 22.91 4.21 7.68
C ARG A 50 22.58 5.29 6.64
N LEU A 51 21.34 5.81 6.68
CA LEU A 51 20.94 6.96 5.86
C LEU A 51 21.85 8.15 6.19
N SER A 52 22.17 8.91 5.17
CA SER A 52 22.79 10.22 5.35
C SER A 52 21.75 11.23 5.88
N PRO A 53 22.18 12.30 6.55
CA PRO A 53 21.24 13.31 7.05
C PRO A 53 20.31 13.90 5.97
N PRO A 54 20.78 14.21 4.73
CA PRO A 54 19.90 14.65 3.65
C PRO A 54 18.86 13.61 3.24
N GLU A 55 19.21 12.31 3.22
CA GLU A 55 18.26 11.24 2.90
C GLU A 55 17.18 11.12 3.97
N GLU A 56 17.55 11.25 5.24
CA GLU A 56 16.61 11.21 6.36
C GLU A 56 15.67 12.42 6.32
N GLN A 57 16.18 13.60 6.06
CA GLN A 57 15.39 14.82 5.87
C GLN A 57 14.38 14.68 4.72
N ALA A 58 14.81 14.09 3.59
CA ALA A 58 13.93 13.85 2.45
C ALA A 58 12.78 12.89 2.79
N VAL A 59 13.02 11.85 3.62
CA VAL A 59 11.95 10.95 4.12
C VAL A 59 10.91 11.73 4.91
N LEU A 60 11.34 12.61 5.81
CA LEU A 60 10.45 13.41 6.65
C LEU A 60 9.66 14.44 5.84
N GLU A 61 10.30 15.09 4.87
CA GLU A 61 9.66 16.05 3.96
C GLU A 61 8.50 15.39 3.21
N VAL A 62 8.75 14.24 2.58
CA VAL A 62 7.72 13.54 1.81
C VAL A 62 6.61 13.03 2.72
N ALA A 63 6.93 12.50 3.90
CA ALA A 63 5.92 12.02 4.84
C ALA A 63 4.97 13.13 5.34
N ARG A 64 5.49 14.34 5.55
CA ARG A 64 4.67 15.50 5.95
C ARG A 64 3.80 16.03 4.80
N ARG A 65 4.30 15.95 3.56
CA ARG A 65 3.57 16.39 2.36
C ARG A 65 2.46 15.40 1.96
N SER A 66 2.69 14.11 2.19
CA SER A 66 1.78 13.02 1.79
C SER A 66 1.48 12.09 2.97
N PRO A 67 0.74 12.59 3.99
CA PRO A 67 0.46 11.84 5.21
C PRO A 67 -0.48 10.64 5.00
N GLU A 68 -1.13 10.55 3.85
CA GLU A 68 -2.00 9.44 3.43
C GLU A 68 -1.21 8.18 3.03
N LEU A 69 0.08 8.34 2.65
CA LEU A 69 0.89 7.21 2.20
C LEU A 69 1.32 6.33 3.38
N SER A 70 1.17 5.02 3.24
CA SER A 70 1.76 4.05 4.15
C SER A 70 3.29 4.06 4.06
N CYS A 71 4.00 3.58 5.11
CA CYS A 71 5.46 3.49 5.09
C CYS A 71 6.02 2.73 3.88
N ARG A 72 5.27 1.73 3.39
CA ARG A 72 5.65 0.94 2.21
C ARG A 72 5.49 1.73 0.91
N GLN A 73 4.38 2.44 0.76
CA GLN A 73 4.15 3.32 -0.39
C GLN A 73 5.15 4.48 -0.40
N LEU A 74 5.41 5.07 0.76
CA LEU A 74 6.40 6.13 0.94
C LEU A 74 7.81 5.67 0.52
N ALA A 75 8.22 4.47 0.95
CA ALA A 75 9.51 3.88 0.56
C ALA A 75 9.63 3.69 -0.96
N ALA A 76 8.56 3.20 -1.60
CA ALA A 76 8.52 3.03 -3.05
C ALA A 76 8.56 4.38 -3.77
N TRP A 77 7.75 5.35 -3.33
CA TRP A 77 7.69 6.69 -3.89
C TRP A 77 9.05 7.42 -3.82
N ILE A 78 9.72 7.34 -2.67
CA ILE A 78 11.06 7.93 -2.49
C ILE A 78 12.06 7.30 -3.44
N THR A 79 12.02 5.98 -3.60
CA THR A 79 12.92 5.25 -4.49
C THR A 79 12.73 5.69 -5.94
N ASP A 80 11.46 5.90 -6.35
CA ASP A 80 11.13 6.30 -7.73
C ASP A 80 11.46 7.77 -8.02
N ASN A 81 11.30 8.67 -7.03
CA ASN A 81 11.28 10.12 -7.27
C ASN A 81 12.47 10.88 -6.64
N ARG A 82 13.18 10.29 -5.66
CA ARG A 82 14.30 10.96 -4.97
C ARG A 82 15.66 10.33 -5.25
N GLY A 83 15.72 9.27 -6.08
CA GLY A 83 16.98 8.67 -6.54
C GLY A 83 17.78 7.95 -5.45
N PHE A 84 17.15 7.57 -4.33
CA PHE A 84 17.75 6.70 -3.33
C PHE A 84 16.71 5.71 -2.79
N SER A 85 17.18 4.51 -2.43
CA SER A 85 16.31 3.47 -1.89
C SER A 85 16.28 3.50 -0.36
N VAL A 86 15.09 3.34 0.19
CA VAL A 86 14.87 3.19 1.64
C VAL A 86 13.90 2.03 1.89
N SER A 87 14.12 1.25 2.96
CA SER A 87 13.21 0.18 3.32
C SER A 87 12.01 0.68 4.12
N GLU A 88 10.87 0.00 4.00
CA GLU A 88 9.67 0.26 4.80
C GLU A 88 9.98 0.33 6.31
N SER A 89 10.76 -0.62 6.82
CA SER A 89 11.15 -0.65 8.24
C SER A 89 12.02 0.53 8.66
N THR A 90 12.81 1.10 7.75
CA THR A 90 13.59 2.30 8.03
C THR A 90 12.70 3.53 8.05
N VAL A 91 11.79 3.66 7.08
CA VAL A 91 10.76 4.73 7.07
C VAL A 91 9.97 4.68 8.36
N TYR A 92 9.44 3.51 8.76
CA TYR A 92 8.69 3.34 9.99
C TYR A 92 9.47 3.80 11.23
N ARG A 93 10.76 3.44 11.35
CA ARG A 93 11.60 3.85 12.50
C ARG A 93 11.82 5.35 12.54
N ILE A 94 12.01 6.01 11.38
CA ILE A 94 12.16 7.46 11.29
C ILE A 94 10.85 8.13 11.72
N LEU A 95 9.72 7.74 11.12
CA LEU A 95 8.42 8.34 11.43
C LEU A 95 7.99 8.11 12.88
N ARG A 96 8.30 6.93 13.44
CA ARG A 96 8.03 6.64 14.86
C ARG A 96 8.83 7.54 15.78
N ARG A 97 10.10 7.79 15.50
CA ARG A 97 10.95 8.68 16.29
C ARG A 97 10.44 10.11 16.27
N GLU A 98 9.88 10.56 15.15
CA GLU A 98 9.31 11.91 14.99
C GLU A 98 7.83 12.00 15.38
N GLY A 99 7.23 10.93 15.92
CA GLY A 99 5.81 10.91 16.32
C GLY A 99 4.81 10.98 15.16
N LEU A 100 5.24 10.67 13.94
CA LEU A 100 4.42 10.75 12.72
C LEU A 100 3.75 9.42 12.32
N VAL A 101 3.86 8.37 13.13
CA VAL A 101 3.22 7.07 12.84
C VAL A 101 1.75 7.14 13.21
N LYS A 102 0.87 6.88 12.23
CA LYS A 102 -0.56 6.64 12.47
C LYS A 102 -0.75 5.24 13.07
N SER A 103 -1.74 5.09 13.96
CA SER A 103 -2.16 3.78 14.47
C SER A 103 -2.57 2.91 13.29
N ALA A 104 -2.01 1.69 13.21
CA ALA A 104 -2.40 0.76 12.17
C ALA A 104 -3.81 0.24 12.45
N GLU A 105 -4.77 0.51 11.57
CA GLU A 105 -6.01 -0.24 11.52
C GLU A 105 -5.69 -1.68 11.13
N MET A 106 -6.14 -2.62 11.95
CA MET A 106 -5.89 -4.04 11.75
C MET A 106 -6.72 -4.52 10.55
N GLN A 107 -6.10 -4.66 9.39
CA GLN A 107 -6.73 -5.27 8.22
C GLN A 107 -6.64 -6.79 8.35
N LEU A 108 -7.79 -7.44 8.49
CA LEU A 108 -7.89 -8.90 8.42
C LEU A 108 -7.50 -9.37 7.01
N LYS A 109 -6.56 -10.31 6.92
CA LYS A 109 -6.23 -10.97 5.66
C LYS A 109 -7.35 -11.94 5.31
N ALA A 110 -7.81 -11.90 4.05
CA ALA A 110 -8.71 -12.93 3.52
C ALA A 110 -7.97 -14.27 3.42
N ASP A 111 -8.56 -15.32 4.00
CA ASP A 111 -7.88 -16.60 4.25
C ASP A 111 -7.78 -17.53 3.02
N LYS A 112 -8.41 -17.20 1.88
CA LYS A 112 -8.36 -18.04 0.66
C LYS A 112 -8.15 -17.21 -0.59
N GLU A 113 -7.15 -17.56 -1.38
CA GLU A 113 -6.91 -16.97 -2.70
C GLU A 113 -7.75 -17.66 -3.78
N TYR A 114 -8.25 -16.86 -4.73
CA TYR A 114 -8.96 -17.35 -5.92
C TYR A 114 -8.05 -18.19 -6.81
N HIS A 115 -8.50 -19.39 -7.23
CA HIS A 115 -7.68 -20.37 -7.96
C HIS A 115 -7.31 -19.99 -9.41
N ARG A 116 -7.98 -18.99 -10.01
CA ARG A 116 -7.67 -18.54 -11.39
C ARG A 116 -7.30 -17.06 -11.38
N LYS A 117 -6.01 -16.78 -11.20
CA LYS A 117 -5.48 -15.41 -11.29
C LYS A 117 -5.32 -15.05 -12.78
N THR A 118 -5.78 -13.85 -13.14
CA THR A 118 -5.46 -13.25 -14.44
C THR A 118 -3.96 -13.00 -14.55
N THR A 119 -3.41 -13.18 -15.75
CA THR A 119 -1.96 -13.10 -16.03
C THR A 119 -1.58 -11.95 -16.94
N SER A 120 -2.57 -11.33 -17.59
CA SER A 120 -2.40 -10.19 -18.50
C SER A 120 -3.55 -9.20 -18.42
N PRO A 121 -3.34 -7.93 -18.80
CA PRO A 121 -4.42 -6.96 -18.96
C PRO A 121 -5.48 -7.46 -19.94
N HIS A 122 -6.71 -7.01 -19.75
CA HIS A 122 -7.88 -7.31 -20.58
C HIS A 122 -8.27 -8.79 -20.70
N GLN A 123 -7.66 -9.68 -19.93
CA GLN A 123 -8.07 -11.08 -19.89
C GLN A 123 -9.44 -11.26 -19.21
N MET A 124 -9.72 -10.46 -18.21
CA MET A 124 -11.01 -10.41 -17.50
C MET A 124 -11.24 -9.03 -16.95
N TRP A 125 -12.45 -8.51 -17.13
CA TRP A 125 -12.96 -7.32 -16.46
C TRP A 125 -13.92 -7.73 -15.35
N ALA A 126 -14.02 -6.93 -14.31
CA ALA A 126 -14.99 -7.07 -13.25
C ALA A 126 -15.89 -5.83 -13.22
N THR A 127 -17.18 -6.03 -13.04
CA THR A 127 -18.15 -4.93 -12.88
C THR A 127 -18.98 -5.11 -11.61
N ASP A 128 -19.30 -4.02 -10.97
CA ASP A 128 -20.12 -3.96 -9.76
C ASP A 128 -20.65 -2.55 -9.55
N ALA A 129 -21.70 -2.42 -8.75
CA ALA A 129 -22.32 -1.14 -8.41
C ALA A 129 -22.22 -0.84 -6.92
N SER A 130 -21.79 0.36 -6.59
CA SER A 130 -21.74 0.84 -5.21
C SER A 130 -22.64 2.04 -5.02
N TYR A 131 -23.48 2.05 -3.97
CA TYR A 131 -24.42 3.14 -3.72
C TYR A 131 -23.79 4.28 -2.90
N PHE A 132 -24.21 5.48 -3.23
CA PHE A 132 -23.89 6.73 -2.54
C PHE A 132 -25.18 7.52 -2.26
N LYS A 133 -25.21 8.20 -1.13
CA LYS A 133 -26.36 9.05 -0.75
C LYS A 133 -26.04 10.50 -1.02
N VAL A 134 -26.93 11.20 -1.74
CA VAL A 134 -26.89 12.65 -1.95
C VAL A 134 -28.04 13.28 -1.17
N ILE A 135 -27.74 14.31 -0.37
CA ILE A 135 -28.74 14.95 0.50
C ILE A 135 -29.86 15.58 -0.35
N GLY A 136 -31.11 15.25 -0.04
CA GLY A 136 -32.28 15.77 -0.78
C GLY A 136 -32.54 15.06 -2.11
N TRP A 137 -31.60 14.25 -2.64
CA TRP A 137 -31.72 13.58 -3.94
C TRP A 137 -31.89 12.06 -3.85
N GLY A 138 -31.55 11.44 -2.69
CA GLY A 138 -31.66 10.01 -2.49
C GLY A 138 -30.37 9.24 -2.79
N TYR A 139 -30.52 8.01 -3.28
CA TYR A 139 -29.39 7.13 -3.59
C TYR A 139 -29.04 7.16 -5.08
N TYR A 140 -27.74 7.16 -5.33
CA TYR A 140 -27.13 7.00 -6.65
C TYR A 140 -26.19 5.79 -6.64
N TYR A 141 -25.95 5.20 -7.79
CA TYR A 141 -25.19 3.96 -7.94
C TYR A 141 -23.97 4.22 -8.82
N LEU A 142 -22.79 4.15 -8.24
CA LEU A 142 -21.55 4.18 -9.00
C LEU A 142 -21.31 2.81 -9.61
N VAL A 143 -21.61 2.66 -10.89
CA VAL A 143 -21.27 1.47 -11.66
C VAL A 143 -19.82 1.61 -12.12
N THR A 144 -19.02 0.55 -11.94
CA THR A 144 -17.59 0.54 -12.24
C THR A 144 -17.21 -0.69 -13.05
N VAL A 145 -16.38 -0.51 -14.08
CA VAL A 145 -15.73 -1.60 -14.82
C VAL A 145 -14.24 -1.50 -14.61
N MET A 146 -13.64 -2.56 -14.06
CA MET A 146 -12.23 -2.62 -13.69
C MET A 146 -11.55 -3.79 -14.38
N ASP A 147 -10.34 -3.60 -14.90
CA ASP A 147 -9.48 -4.69 -15.34
C ASP A 147 -8.96 -5.47 -14.14
N ASP A 148 -9.22 -6.78 -14.11
CA ASP A 148 -8.92 -7.65 -12.96
C ASP A 148 -7.41 -7.80 -12.72
N TYR A 149 -6.59 -7.78 -13.77
CA TYR A 149 -5.15 -7.93 -13.67
C TYR A 149 -4.47 -6.67 -13.14
N SER A 150 -4.70 -5.56 -13.83
CA SER A 150 -4.05 -4.27 -13.53
C SER A 150 -4.74 -3.49 -12.40
N ARG A 151 -5.99 -3.83 -12.09
CA ARG A 151 -6.87 -3.05 -11.20
C ARG A 151 -7.20 -1.66 -11.73
N PHE A 152 -6.98 -1.41 -13.00
CA PHE A 152 -7.30 -0.14 -13.64
C PHE A 152 -8.81 -0.01 -13.84
N VAL A 153 -9.38 1.09 -13.40
CA VAL A 153 -10.78 1.43 -13.64
C VAL A 153 -10.92 1.93 -15.07
N LEU A 154 -11.49 1.10 -15.95
CA LEU A 154 -11.67 1.37 -17.37
C LEU A 154 -12.81 2.36 -17.63
N ALA A 155 -13.94 2.15 -16.94
CA ALA A 155 -15.10 3.00 -17.00
C ALA A 155 -15.80 3.09 -15.64
N HIS A 156 -16.41 4.21 -15.38
CA HIS A 156 -17.26 4.42 -14.21
C HIS A 156 -18.32 5.49 -14.53
N LYS A 157 -19.50 5.34 -13.96
CA LYS A 157 -20.58 6.33 -14.11
C LYS A 157 -21.50 6.28 -12.89
N LEU A 158 -21.97 7.48 -12.50
CA LEU A 158 -22.98 7.61 -11.46
C LEU A 158 -24.36 7.47 -12.08
N GLN A 159 -25.10 6.42 -11.72
CA GLN A 159 -26.41 6.07 -12.25
C GLN A 159 -27.50 6.32 -11.20
N ARG A 160 -28.73 6.56 -11.64
CA ARG A 160 -29.90 6.75 -10.77
C ARG A 160 -30.55 5.43 -10.36
N ASP A 161 -30.30 4.38 -11.11
CA ASP A 161 -30.88 3.06 -10.92
C ASP A 161 -29.87 1.95 -11.22
N MET A 162 -30.29 0.71 -11.03
CA MET A 162 -29.50 -0.49 -11.29
C MET A 162 -30.14 -1.34 -12.41
N THR A 163 -30.64 -0.67 -13.43
CA THR A 163 -31.23 -1.33 -14.61
C THR A 163 -30.14 -1.91 -15.51
N SER A 164 -30.52 -2.84 -16.39
CA SER A 164 -29.63 -3.35 -17.42
C SER A 164 -29.04 -2.26 -18.30
N ASP A 165 -29.85 -1.24 -18.67
CA ASP A 165 -29.42 -0.16 -19.54
C ASP A 165 -28.32 0.68 -18.88
N SER A 166 -28.48 0.98 -17.58
CA SER A 166 -27.46 1.65 -16.77
C SER A 166 -26.14 0.90 -16.72
N PHE A 167 -26.18 -0.43 -16.67
CA PHE A 167 -24.97 -1.26 -16.69
C PHE A 167 -24.36 -1.38 -18.08
N ILE A 168 -25.20 -1.56 -19.13
CA ILE A 168 -24.78 -1.61 -20.53
C ILE A 168 -24.02 -0.34 -20.89
N GLU A 169 -24.53 0.82 -20.49
CA GLU A 169 -23.90 2.11 -20.79
C GLU A 169 -22.46 2.18 -20.28
N VAL A 170 -22.18 1.70 -19.06
CA VAL A 170 -20.85 1.76 -18.48
C VAL A 170 -19.92 0.69 -19.07
N VAL A 171 -20.45 -0.49 -19.40
CA VAL A 171 -19.68 -1.54 -20.09
C VAL A 171 -19.34 -1.09 -21.51
N GLN A 172 -20.29 -0.45 -22.22
CA GLN A 172 -20.05 0.11 -23.56
C GLN A 172 -18.95 1.19 -23.52
N ASP A 173 -18.95 2.08 -22.54
CA ASP A 173 -17.88 3.07 -22.34
C ASP A 173 -16.50 2.40 -22.15
N ALA A 174 -16.44 1.29 -21.43
CA ALA A 174 -15.21 0.50 -21.31
C ALA A 174 -14.78 -0.17 -22.62
N VAL A 175 -15.75 -0.71 -23.37
CA VAL A 175 -15.53 -1.33 -24.70
C VAL A 175 -14.96 -0.29 -25.68
N ASP A 176 -15.57 0.89 -25.73
CA ASP A 176 -15.15 1.97 -26.64
C ASP A 176 -13.77 2.52 -26.31
N LYS A 177 -13.51 2.80 -25.02
CA LYS A 177 -12.22 3.30 -24.53
C LYS A 177 -11.06 2.34 -24.77
N THR A 178 -11.33 1.04 -24.79
CA THR A 178 -10.28 0.00 -24.98
C THR A 178 -10.17 -0.50 -26.41
N GLY A 179 -11.06 -0.11 -27.30
CA GLY A 179 -11.12 -0.66 -28.65
C GLY A 179 -11.44 -2.16 -28.68
N MET A 180 -12.18 -2.67 -27.68
CA MET A 180 -12.40 -4.11 -27.51
C MET A 180 -13.16 -4.74 -28.68
N THR A 181 -13.96 -3.99 -29.39
CA THR A 181 -14.66 -4.45 -30.60
C THR A 181 -13.73 -4.73 -31.79
N GLU A 182 -12.55 -4.11 -31.80
CA GLU A 182 -11.53 -4.33 -32.84
C GLU A 182 -10.71 -5.62 -32.57
N VAL A 183 -10.76 -6.14 -31.35
CA VAL A 183 -10.09 -7.39 -30.94
C VAL A 183 -10.88 -8.59 -31.51
N PRO A 184 -10.22 -9.62 -32.07
CA PRO A 184 -10.89 -10.85 -32.46
C PRO A 184 -11.73 -11.45 -31.31
N VAL A 185 -12.93 -11.95 -31.61
CA VAL A 185 -13.89 -12.43 -30.59
C VAL A 185 -13.28 -13.47 -29.65
N ALA A 186 -12.41 -14.35 -30.17
CA ALA A 186 -11.74 -15.37 -29.35
C ALA A 186 -10.80 -14.79 -28.28
N ASP A 187 -10.27 -13.59 -28.50
CA ASP A 187 -9.30 -12.92 -27.64
C ASP A 187 -9.92 -11.80 -26.78
N ARG A 188 -11.24 -11.55 -26.96
CA ARG A 188 -11.96 -10.54 -26.17
C ARG A 188 -12.00 -10.92 -24.71
N THR A 189 -12.08 -9.89 -23.88
CA THR A 189 -12.20 -10.02 -22.42
C THR A 189 -13.40 -10.88 -22.02
N SER A 190 -13.38 -11.40 -20.81
CA SER A 190 -14.57 -11.91 -20.12
C SER A 190 -15.01 -10.89 -19.07
N LEU A 191 -16.31 -10.71 -18.88
CA LEU A 191 -16.86 -9.81 -17.89
C LEU A 191 -17.39 -10.61 -16.67
N LEU A 192 -16.83 -10.34 -15.51
CA LEU A 192 -17.28 -10.89 -14.24
C LEU A 192 -18.24 -9.90 -13.57
N SER A 193 -19.41 -10.36 -13.16
CA SER A 193 -20.35 -9.59 -12.32
C SER A 193 -20.88 -10.44 -11.16
N ASP A 194 -21.55 -9.79 -10.22
CA ASP A 194 -22.43 -10.48 -9.28
C ASP A 194 -23.75 -10.96 -9.96
N ASN A 195 -24.66 -11.50 -9.15
CA ASN A 195 -25.98 -11.97 -9.60
C ASN A 195 -27.07 -10.89 -9.46
N GLY A 196 -26.72 -9.62 -9.48
CA GLY A 196 -27.69 -8.51 -9.44
C GLY A 196 -28.69 -8.61 -10.60
N SER A 197 -29.96 -8.21 -10.36
CA SER A 197 -31.06 -8.37 -11.32
C SER A 197 -30.77 -7.73 -12.68
N GLY A 198 -30.08 -6.62 -12.73
CA GLY A 198 -29.68 -5.96 -13.98
C GLY A 198 -28.64 -6.76 -14.76
N TYR A 199 -27.67 -7.41 -14.09
CA TYR A 199 -26.64 -8.22 -14.72
C TYR A 199 -27.17 -9.57 -15.25
N VAL A 200 -28.15 -10.17 -14.56
CA VAL A 200 -28.76 -11.44 -15.01
C VAL A 200 -29.92 -11.24 -15.99
N SER A 201 -30.23 -10.00 -16.34
CA SER A 201 -31.30 -9.68 -17.28
C SER A 201 -30.97 -10.19 -18.68
N ARG A 202 -32.02 -10.51 -19.45
CA ARG A 202 -31.87 -10.93 -20.84
C ARG A 202 -31.22 -9.82 -21.68
N ALA A 203 -31.64 -8.56 -21.49
CA ALA A 203 -31.09 -7.42 -22.24
C ALA A 203 -29.58 -7.27 -22.08
N PHE A 204 -29.06 -7.43 -20.85
CA PHE A 204 -27.62 -7.40 -20.59
C PHE A 204 -26.89 -8.58 -21.24
N GLY A 205 -27.48 -9.79 -21.17
CA GLY A 205 -26.92 -10.97 -21.82
C GLY A 205 -26.88 -10.85 -23.37
N ASP A 206 -27.97 -10.37 -23.98
CA ASP A 206 -28.07 -10.12 -25.42
C ASP A 206 -27.03 -9.06 -25.87
N TYR A 207 -26.83 -8.01 -25.08
CA TYR A 207 -25.80 -6.99 -25.33
C TYR A 207 -24.38 -7.60 -25.29
N LEU A 208 -24.03 -8.37 -24.25
CA LEU A 208 -22.72 -8.99 -24.15
C LEU A 208 -22.45 -9.97 -25.29
N HIS A 209 -23.48 -10.70 -25.73
CA HIS A 209 -23.39 -11.57 -26.89
C HIS A 209 -23.12 -10.76 -28.18
N LEU A 210 -23.80 -9.62 -28.35
CA LEU A 210 -23.60 -8.71 -29.49
C LEU A 210 -22.16 -8.21 -29.57
N VAL A 211 -21.59 -7.77 -28.44
CA VAL A 211 -20.20 -7.28 -28.38
C VAL A 211 -19.18 -8.42 -28.24
N GLY A 212 -19.59 -9.70 -28.26
CA GLY A 212 -18.73 -10.87 -28.22
C GLY A 212 -17.93 -11.01 -26.91
N ILE A 213 -18.45 -10.53 -25.79
CA ILE A 213 -17.84 -10.62 -24.46
C ILE A 213 -18.52 -11.74 -23.67
N ARG A 214 -17.72 -12.68 -23.16
CA ARG A 214 -18.23 -13.77 -22.35
C ARG A 214 -18.60 -13.28 -20.95
N HIS A 215 -19.83 -13.53 -20.52
CA HIS A 215 -20.29 -13.24 -19.17
C HIS A 215 -19.90 -14.34 -18.17
N ILE A 216 -19.38 -13.97 -17.03
CA ILE A 216 -19.06 -14.85 -15.90
C ILE A 216 -19.83 -14.30 -14.68
N LEU A 217 -20.78 -15.08 -14.20
CA LEU A 217 -21.50 -14.75 -12.96
C LEU A 217 -20.74 -15.28 -11.75
N ALA A 218 -20.59 -14.45 -10.74
CA ALA A 218 -19.99 -14.86 -9.47
C ALA A 218 -20.83 -15.98 -8.83
N THR A 219 -20.16 -17.02 -8.33
CA THR A 219 -20.84 -18.10 -7.64
C THR A 219 -21.51 -17.56 -6.35
N PRO A 220 -22.81 -17.84 -6.12
CA PRO A 220 -23.48 -17.43 -4.89
C PRO A 220 -22.70 -17.88 -3.66
N TYR A 221 -22.62 -17.04 -2.64
CA TYR A 221 -21.90 -17.26 -1.38
C TYR A 221 -20.36 -17.37 -1.49
N HIS A 222 -19.76 -17.00 -2.62
CA HIS A 222 -18.31 -16.89 -2.77
C HIS A 222 -17.88 -15.43 -3.01
N PRO A 223 -17.87 -14.56 -1.98
CA PRO A 223 -17.55 -13.13 -2.10
C PRO A 223 -16.13 -12.86 -2.60
N GLN A 224 -15.27 -13.86 -2.57
CA GLN A 224 -13.88 -13.74 -3.01
C GLN A 224 -13.72 -13.50 -4.52
N THR A 225 -14.75 -13.82 -5.31
CA THR A 225 -14.70 -13.70 -6.78
C THR A 225 -14.64 -12.23 -7.21
N ASN A 226 -15.29 -11.32 -6.46
CA ASN A 226 -15.30 -9.88 -6.72
C ASN A 226 -14.50 -9.04 -5.70
N GLY A 227 -13.72 -9.70 -4.82
CA GLY A 227 -13.03 -9.06 -3.69
C GLY A 227 -12.06 -7.94 -4.05
N LYS A 228 -11.60 -7.85 -5.31
CA LYS A 228 -10.76 -6.76 -5.81
C LYS A 228 -11.60 -5.48 -6.00
N LEU A 229 -12.77 -5.61 -6.59
CA LEU A 229 -13.70 -4.51 -6.84
C LEU A 229 -14.40 -4.07 -5.55
N GLU A 230 -14.74 -5.02 -4.67
CA GLU A 230 -15.24 -4.69 -3.33
C GLU A 230 -14.25 -3.84 -2.54
N ARG A 231 -12.96 -4.19 -2.56
CA ARG A 231 -11.91 -3.38 -1.91
C ARG A 231 -11.74 -2.01 -2.57
N TYR A 232 -11.90 -1.92 -3.88
CA TYR A 232 -11.93 -0.62 -4.56
C TYR A 232 -13.12 0.21 -4.04
N HIS A 233 -14.32 -0.37 -3.96
CA HIS A 233 -15.52 0.30 -3.45
C HIS A 233 -15.38 0.73 -2.00
N GLN A 234 -14.75 -0.08 -1.15
CA GLN A 234 -14.41 0.33 0.22
C GLN A 234 -13.47 1.55 0.22
N THR A 235 -12.47 1.54 -0.65
CA THR A 235 -11.48 2.64 -0.71
C THR A 235 -12.12 3.93 -1.21
N ILE A 236 -12.91 3.90 -2.30
CA ILE A 236 -13.57 5.12 -2.81
C ILE A 236 -14.59 5.67 -1.82
N LYS A 237 -15.33 4.81 -1.12
CA LYS A 237 -16.25 5.24 -0.06
C LYS A 237 -15.55 5.92 1.11
N GLN A 238 -14.38 5.44 1.52
CA GLN A 238 -13.59 6.06 2.58
C GLN A 238 -13.08 7.46 2.19
N ASP A 239 -12.82 7.68 0.91
CA ASP A 239 -12.28 8.95 0.41
C ASP A 239 -13.41 9.92 0.06
N VAL A 240 -14.36 9.47 -0.75
CA VAL A 240 -15.44 10.31 -1.30
C VAL A 240 -16.55 10.61 -0.27
N ASN A 241 -16.90 9.67 0.64
CA ASN A 241 -17.96 9.90 1.65
C ASN A 241 -17.53 10.75 2.85
N GLN A 242 -16.33 11.35 2.84
CA GLN A 242 -15.90 12.21 3.94
C GLN A 242 -16.71 13.52 4.06
N LEU A 243 -17.30 13.96 2.98
CA LEU A 243 -18.14 15.16 2.92
C LEU A 243 -19.54 14.82 2.38
N PRO A 244 -20.59 15.44 2.92
CA PRO A 244 -21.92 15.32 2.34
C PRO A 244 -21.98 16.09 1.02
N TYR A 245 -22.62 15.51 0.01
CA TYR A 245 -22.86 16.15 -1.30
C TYR A 245 -24.28 16.71 -1.36
N GLU A 246 -24.42 17.95 -1.81
CA GLU A 246 -25.70 18.64 -1.95
C GLU A 246 -26.30 18.40 -3.34
N VAL A 247 -25.46 18.18 -4.35
CA VAL A 247 -25.92 17.91 -5.73
C VAL A 247 -25.17 16.69 -6.31
N PRO A 248 -25.83 15.91 -7.19
CA PRO A 248 -25.23 14.73 -7.80
C PRO A 248 -23.97 15.01 -8.62
N THR A 249 -23.89 16.17 -9.26
CA THR A 249 -22.76 16.59 -10.09
C THR A 249 -21.46 16.72 -9.27
N ASP A 250 -21.53 17.15 -8.01
CA ASP A 250 -20.36 17.27 -7.15
C ASP A 250 -19.84 15.87 -6.74
N LEU A 251 -20.74 14.94 -6.47
CA LEU A 251 -20.41 13.54 -6.24
C LEU A 251 -19.77 12.90 -7.49
N GLU A 252 -20.30 13.20 -8.68
CA GLU A 252 -19.74 12.71 -9.95
C GLU A 252 -18.32 13.25 -10.17
N ALA A 253 -18.10 14.55 -9.95
CA ALA A 253 -16.77 15.17 -10.02
C ALA A 253 -15.79 14.58 -9.01
N ALA A 254 -16.23 14.35 -7.78
CA ALA A 254 -15.41 13.71 -6.74
C ALA A 254 -15.02 12.26 -7.09
N ASN A 255 -15.97 11.48 -7.63
CA ASN A 255 -15.71 10.14 -8.13
C ASN A 255 -14.69 10.15 -9.28
N ALA A 256 -14.85 11.06 -10.25
CA ALA A 256 -13.92 11.19 -11.37
C ALA A 256 -12.50 11.56 -10.91
N ALA A 257 -12.38 12.51 -9.99
CA ALA A 257 -11.10 12.90 -9.39
C ALA A 257 -10.44 11.72 -8.66
N PHE A 258 -11.23 10.98 -7.85
CA PHE A 258 -10.74 9.80 -7.16
C PHE A 258 -10.26 8.70 -8.13
N VAL A 259 -11.04 8.40 -9.19
CA VAL A 259 -10.65 7.39 -10.19
C VAL A 259 -9.37 7.80 -10.89
N SER A 260 -9.21 9.07 -11.23
CA SER A 260 -7.95 9.58 -11.80
C SER A 260 -6.78 9.36 -10.86
N TYR A 261 -6.91 9.75 -9.60
CA TYR A 261 -5.89 9.50 -8.58
C TYR A 261 -5.61 8.00 -8.42
N TYR A 262 -6.64 7.17 -8.30
CA TYR A 262 -6.54 5.73 -8.14
C TYR A 262 -5.78 5.07 -9.28
N ASN A 263 -6.09 5.43 -10.53
CA ASN A 263 -5.49 4.85 -11.72
C ASN A 263 -4.03 5.28 -11.94
N TYR A 264 -3.71 6.54 -11.71
CA TYR A 264 -2.45 7.13 -12.16
C TYR A 264 -1.47 7.51 -11.05
N GLN A 265 -1.92 7.65 -9.81
CA GLN A 265 -1.09 8.15 -8.71
C GLN A 265 -1.00 7.18 -7.54
N ARG A 266 -2.09 6.45 -7.23
CA ARG A 266 -2.13 5.56 -6.08
C ARG A 266 -1.26 4.32 -6.29
N TYR A 267 -0.28 4.12 -5.41
CA TYR A 267 0.52 2.90 -5.37
C TYR A 267 -0.25 1.74 -4.72
N HIS A 268 -0.29 0.60 -5.40
CA HIS A 268 -0.97 -0.61 -4.96
C HIS A 268 0.02 -1.66 -4.45
N MET A 269 -0.11 -2.06 -3.17
CA MET A 269 0.76 -3.08 -2.57
C MET A 269 0.72 -4.41 -3.33
N ALA A 270 -0.48 -4.85 -3.72
CA ALA A 270 -0.66 -6.10 -4.47
C ALA A 270 -0.04 -6.07 -5.88
N LEU A 271 0.23 -4.90 -6.43
CA LEU A 271 0.88 -4.71 -7.73
C LEU A 271 2.39 -4.47 -7.61
N GLY A 272 2.96 -4.53 -6.40
CA GLY A 272 4.37 -4.22 -6.14
C GLY A 272 4.61 -2.72 -5.91
N ASN A 273 3.62 -2.01 -5.37
CA ASN A 273 3.62 -0.55 -5.16
C ASN A 273 3.87 0.24 -6.46
N VAL A 274 3.23 -0.15 -7.53
CA VAL A 274 3.10 0.61 -8.77
C VAL A 274 1.63 1.01 -8.97
N THR A 275 1.37 1.93 -9.90
CA THR A 275 0.00 2.36 -10.20
C THR A 275 -0.71 1.34 -11.09
N PRO A 276 -2.06 1.26 -11.06
CA PRO A 276 -2.84 0.48 -12.02
C PRO A 276 -2.48 0.80 -13.48
N ALA A 277 -2.28 2.07 -13.82
CA ALA A 277 -1.87 2.50 -15.15
C ALA A 277 -0.50 1.94 -15.57
N ASP A 278 0.45 1.80 -14.64
CA ASP A 278 1.75 1.21 -14.94
C ASP A 278 1.64 -0.27 -15.28
N VAL A 279 0.72 -0.98 -14.61
CA VAL A 279 0.48 -2.39 -14.88
C VAL A 279 -0.25 -2.58 -16.19
N LEU A 280 -1.32 -1.79 -16.44
CA LEU A 280 -2.10 -1.85 -17.69
C LEU A 280 -1.19 -1.62 -18.91
N ASN A 281 -0.29 -0.63 -18.83
CA ASN A 281 0.63 -0.26 -19.92
C ASN A 281 1.93 -1.08 -19.94
N GLY A 282 2.04 -2.18 -19.17
CA GLY A 282 3.21 -3.07 -19.18
C GLY A 282 4.48 -2.47 -18.53
N ARG A 283 4.42 -1.30 -17.90
CA ARG A 283 5.59 -0.61 -17.33
C ARG A 283 6.09 -1.19 -16.01
N ARG A 284 5.28 -2.06 -15.36
CA ARG A 284 5.59 -2.63 -14.04
C ARG A 284 6.98 -3.26 -13.95
N ALA A 285 7.36 -4.09 -14.91
CA ALA A 285 8.65 -4.81 -14.89
C ALA A 285 9.83 -3.84 -14.92
N GLY A 286 9.78 -2.84 -15.80
CA GLY A 286 10.82 -1.80 -15.91
C GLY A 286 10.95 -0.94 -14.63
N ILE A 287 9.82 -0.58 -14.00
CA ILE A 287 9.83 0.16 -12.73
C ILE A 287 10.50 -0.67 -11.62
N LEU A 288 10.14 -1.94 -11.49
CA LEU A 288 10.71 -2.83 -10.47
C LEU A 288 12.20 -3.10 -10.71
N GLN A 289 12.65 -3.17 -11.97
CA GLN A 289 14.06 -3.28 -12.31
C GLN A 289 14.82 -2.00 -11.94
N ARG A 290 14.32 -0.83 -12.32
CA ARG A 290 14.93 0.46 -11.96
C ARG A 290 15.07 0.61 -10.45
N ARG A 291 14.06 0.21 -9.67
CA ARG A 291 14.15 0.25 -8.20
C ARG A 291 15.29 -0.61 -7.64
N ARG A 292 15.55 -1.78 -8.24
CA ARG A 292 16.70 -2.63 -7.87
C ARG A 292 18.03 -1.94 -8.17
N GLU A 293 18.14 -1.29 -9.32
CA GLU A 293 19.32 -0.54 -9.69
C GLU A 293 19.57 0.64 -8.74
N VAL A 294 18.53 1.43 -8.45
CA VAL A 294 18.60 2.53 -7.47
C VAL A 294 18.99 2.01 -6.08
N GLN A 295 18.45 0.85 -5.67
CA GLN A 295 18.82 0.21 -4.40
C GLN A 295 20.30 -0.15 -4.35
N PHE A 296 20.82 -0.77 -5.39
CA PHE A 296 22.24 -1.13 -5.50
C PHE A 296 23.14 0.11 -5.42
N GLN A 297 22.87 1.12 -6.23
CA GLN A 297 23.60 2.38 -6.24
C GLN A 297 23.55 3.10 -4.88
N THR A 298 22.38 3.08 -4.23
CA THR A 298 22.22 3.67 -2.89
C THR A 298 23.07 2.97 -1.85
N ILE A 299 23.10 1.64 -1.86
CA ILE A 299 23.91 0.83 -0.96
C ILE A 299 25.40 1.16 -1.12
N GLU A 300 25.90 1.22 -2.34
CA GLU A 300 27.30 1.55 -2.64
C GLU A 300 27.66 2.97 -2.18
N ARG A 301 26.79 3.95 -2.46
CA ARG A 301 26.99 5.34 -2.02
C ARG A 301 27.06 5.44 -0.48
N ARG A 302 26.13 4.78 0.24
CA ARG A 302 26.14 4.79 1.70
C ARG A 302 27.34 4.07 2.30
N ARG A 303 27.81 2.98 1.71
CA ARG A 303 29.03 2.28 2.13
C ARG A 303 30.23 3.24 2.09
N ARG A 304 30.42 3.95 0.98
CA ARG A 304 31.50 4.93 0.83
C ARG A 304 31.38 6.05 1.87
N TYR A 305 30.24 6.69 1.94
CA TYR A 305 29.96 7.78 2.88
C TYR A 305 30.21 7.39 4.34
N ASN A 306 29.63 6.28 4.79
CA ASN A 306 29.79 5.84 6.19
C ASN A 306 31.18 5.30 6.50
N ARG A 307 31.94 4.84 5.50
CA ARG A 307 33.37 4.49 5.65
C ARG A 307 34.18 5.74 5.94
N THR A 308 34.08 6.76 5.11
CA THR A 308 34.78 8.04 5.30
C THR A 308 34.48 8.66 6.66
N LEU A 309 33.21 8.64 7.11
CA LEU A 309 32.85 9.12 8.45
C LEU A 309 33.56 8.34 9.58
N ARG A 310 33.74 7.04 9.43
CA ARG A 310 34.46 6.23 10.44
C ARG A 310 35.94 6.55 10.46
N GLU A 311 36.57 6.67 9.28
CA GLU A 311 37.97 7.03 9.14
C GLU A 311 38.26 8.39 9.77
N LEU A 312 37.42 9.40 9.52
CA LEU A 312 37.52 10.71 10.16
C LEU A 312 37.36 10.65 11.69
N ALA A 313 36.39 9.85 12.18
CA ALA A 313 36.16 9.69 13.62
C ALA A 313 37.35 9.00 14.32
N THR A 314 38.02 8.05 13.65
CA THR A 314 39.23 7.39 14.19
C THR A 314 40.45 8.28 14.14
N ALA A 315 40.57 9.20 13.17
CA ALA A 315 41.66 10.15 13.05
C ALA A 315 41.57 11.31 14.08
N SER A 316 40.37 11.54 14.63
CA SER A 316 40.10 12.61 15.62
C SER A 316 40.12 12.09 17.08
N SER A 317 40.38 10.81 17.30
CA SER A 317 40.46 10.13 18.60
C SER A 317 41.90 9.82 18.97
#